data_a6fc3a58e866fda923a3fe0d435be316
#
_entry.id   a6fc3a58e866fda923a3fe0d435be316
#
_cell.length_a   1.000
_cell.length_b   1.000
_cell.length_c   1.000
_cell.angle_alpha   90.00
_cell.angle_beta   90.00
_cell.angle_gamma   90.00
#
_symmetry.space_group_name_H-M   'P 1'
#
loop_
_entity.id
_entity.type
_entity.pdbx_description
1 polymer ?
#
loop_
_entity_poly.entity_id
_entity_poly.type
_entity_poly.pdbx_seq_one_letter_code
_entity_poly.pdbx_strand_id
1 'polypeptide(L)'
;MDPALARSALESGLNAVIAAEPEVTRYDTVVGDGDCSIGLKRGAEAVQQLLQSSKLSSVDDAALFLDQIIGVVETSMDGTSGALYAIYLNALASGLRSQSGQSEARAKVWAAAAKSAMQSMAKYTPAKPGDRTLVDALAPFVDTLTQTGDVHKAAKAADDGANSTKGMKASLGRTVYIGGQGFQEVPDPGAYGLAQFFTGLAQKL
;
A
#
# COMPACT_ATOMS: atom_id res chain seq x y z
N MET A 1 9.54 17.16 -2.27
CA MET A 1 9.47 16.45 -3.57
C MET A 1 8.79 17.39 -4.53
N ASP A 2 9.25 17.46 -5.75
CA ASP A 2 8.53 18.19 -6.80
C ASP A 2 7.11 17.60 -6.92
N PRO A 3 6.04 18.40 -6.89
CA PRO A 3 4.66 17.92 -7.03
C PRO A 3 4.44 17.08 -8.30
N ALA A 4 5.08 17.45 -9.41
CA ALA A 4 4.99 16.69 -10.65
C ALA A 4 5.65 15.31 -10.54
N LEU A 5 6.79 15.22 -9.84
CA LEU A 5 7.48 13.97 -9.59
C LEU A 5 6.65 13.06 -8.66
N ALA A 6 6.07 13.63 -7.59
CA ALA A 6 5.21 12.88 -6.67
C ALA A 6 3.99 12.30 -7.40
N ARG A 7 3.36 13.10 -8.24
CA ARG A 7 2.23 12.67 -9.09
C ARG A 7 2.64 11.54 -10.03
N SER A 8 3.76 11.73 -10.76
CA SER A 8 4.26 10.70 -11.68
C SER A 8 4.62 9.39 -10.98
N ALA A 9 5.21 9.46 -9.78
CA ALA A 9 5.51 8.29 -8.99
C ALA A 9 4.24 7.57 -8.53
N LEU A 10 3.24 8.31 -8.06
CA LEU A 10 1.95 7.74 -7.68
C LEU A 10 1.25 7.09 -8.89
N GLU A 11 1.18 7.76 -10.03
CA GLU A 11 0.61 7.21 -11.27
C GLU A 11 1.31 5.91 -11.69
N SER A 12 2.64 5.85 -11.57
CA SER A 12 3.41 4.63 -11.87
C SER A 12 3.06 3.49 -10.92
N GLY A 13 2.91 3.78 -9.62
CA GLY A 13 2.48 2.78 -8.63
C GLY A 13 1.06 2.26 -8.92
N LEU A 14 0.12 3.16 -9.22
CA LEU A 14 -1.26 2.78 -9.57
C LEU A 14 -1.33 1.94 -10.85
N ASN A 15 -0.56 2.30 -11.88
CA ASN A 15 -0.44 1.53 -13.11
C ASN A 15 0.09 0.11 -12.84
N ALA A 16 1.07 -0.02 -11.95
CA ALA A 16 1.62 -1.33 -11.59
C ALA A 16 0.58 -2.21 -10.87
N VAL A 17 -0.25 -1.65 -9.98
CA VAL A 17 -1.37 -2.36 -9.36
C VAL A 17 -2.38 -2.84 -10.40
N ILE A 18 -2.78 -1.96 -11.32
CA ILE A 18 -3.75 -2.30 -12.37
C ILE A 18 -3.20 -3.40 -13.29
N ALA A 19 -1.92 -3.30 -13.66
CA ALA A 19 -1.27 -4.31 -14.49
C ALA A 19 -1.12 -5.66 -13.78
N ALA A 20 -0.99 -5.65 -12.45
CA ALA A 20 -0.88 -6.86 -11.64
C ALA A 20 -2.23 -7.54 -11.36
N GLU A 21 -3.36 -6.92 -11.70
CA GLU A 21 -4.71 -7.44 -11.42
C GLU A 21 -4.91 -8.90 -11.82
N PRO A 22 -4.54 -9.37 -13.04
CA PRO A 22 -4.76 -10.77 -13.41
C PRO A 22 -4.02 -11.75 -12.50
N GLU A 23 -2.83 -11.37 -12.03
CA GLU A 23 -2.01 -12.22 -11.17
C GLU A 23 -2.56 -12.21 -9.73
N VAL A 24 -2.98 -11.05 -9.21
CA VAL A 24 -3.66 -10.93 -7.91
C VAL A 24 -4.94 -11.78 -7.90
N THR A 25 -5.76 -11.71 -8.97
CA THR A 25 -6.95 -12.57 -9.14
C THR A 25 -6.57 -14.04 -9.10
N ARG A 26 -5.55 -14.43 -9.85
CA ARG A 26 -5.07 -15.82 -9.88
C ARG A 26 -4.68 -16.31 -8.48
N TYR A 27 -3.95 -15.50 -7.71
CA TYR A 27 -3.58 -15.85 -6.35
C TYR A 27 -4.79 -15.94 -5.44
N ASP A 28 -5.67 -14.95 -5.50
CA ASP A 28 -6.84 -14.90 -4.63
C ASP A 28 -7.85 -16.01 -4.95
N THR A 29 -7.97 -16.45 -6.19
CA THR A 29 -8.79 -17.61 -6.56
C THR A 29 -8.28 -18.91 -5.91
N VAL A 30 -6.98 -19.01 -5.65
CA VAL A 30 -6.37 -20.18 -4.99
C VAL A 30 -6.54 -20.15 -3.47
N VAL A 31 -6.50 -18.98 -2.85
CA VAL A 31 -6.45 -18.83 -1.38
C VAL A 31 -7.57 -17.97 -0.80
N GLY A 32 -8.48 -17.49 -1.61
CA GLY A 32 -9.58 -16.58 -1.25
C GLY A 32 -10.81 -16.83 -2.11
N ASP A 33 -11.59 -15.78 -2.31
CA ASP A 33 -12.83 -15.77 -3.10
C ASP A 33 -12.71 -15.00 -4.43
N GLY A 34 -11.50 -14.54 -4.77
CA GLY A 34 -11.19 -13.89 -6.04
C GLY A 34 -11.57 -12.41 -6.13
N ASP A 35 -11.94 -11.77 -5.02
CA ASP A 35 -12.41 -10.37 -5.00
C ASP A 35 -11.33 -9.33 -4.61
N CYS A 36 -10.19 -9.76 -4.08
CA CYS A 36 -9.11 -8.88 -3.64
C CYS A 36 -8.61 -7.95 -4.76
N SER A 37 -8.42 -8.50 -5.96
CA SER A 37 -7.97 -7.73 -7.12
C SER A 37 -8.97 -6.67 -7.55
N ILE A 38 -10.27 -6.97 -7.47
CA ILE A 38 -11.34 -6.05 -7.86
C ILE A 38 -11.31 -4.79 -6.99
N GLY A 39 -11.16 -4.97 -5.67
CA GLY A 39 -11.04 -3.85 -4.74
C GLY A 39 -9.79 -2.99 -4.98
N LEU A 40 -8.62 -3.64 -5.16
CA LEU A 40 -7.36 -2.95 -5.44
C LEU A 40 -7.40 -2.18 -6.76
N LYS A 41 -7.86 -2.82 -7.85
CA LYS A 41 -7.97 -2.20 -9.17
C LYS A 41 -8.94 -1.02 -9.15
N ARG A 42 -10.14 -1.20 -8.59
CA ARG A 42 -11.14 -0.14 -8.49
C ARG A 42 -10.61 1.07 -7.72
N GLY A 43 -9.93 0.85 -6.59
CA GLY A 43 -9.28 1.92 -5.84
C GLY A 43 -8.19 2.63 -6.66
N ALA A 44 -7.33 1.87 -7.35
CA ALA A 44 -6.27 2.43 -8.19
C ALA A 44 -6.83 3.27 -9.35
N GLU A 45 -7.84 2.76 -10.07
CA GLU A 45 -8.50 3.48 -11.17
C GLU A 45 -9.20 4.77 -10.68
N ALA A 46 -9.85 4.71 -9.52
CA ALA A 46 -10.51 5.87 -8.93
C ALA A 46 -9.51 6.96 -8.53
N VAL A 47 -8.36 6.59 -7.96
CA VAL A 47 -7.28 7.56 -7.68
C VAL A 47 -6.68 8.10 -8.98
N GLN A 48 -6.51 7.30 -10.03
CA GLN A 48 -6.08 7.81 -11.33
C GLN A 48 -7.04 8.84 -11.92
N GLN A 49 -8.34 8.60 -11.84
CA GLN A 49 -9.35 9.57 -12.28
C GLN A 49 -9.27 10.87 -11.47
N LEU A 50 -9.04 10.79 -10.15
CA LEU A 50 -8.77 11.96 -9.34
C LEU A 50 -7.53 12.72 -9.83
N LEU A 51 -6.42 12.01 -10.09
CA LEU A 51 -5.18 12.62 -10.60
C LEU A 51 -5.38 13.33 -11.94
N GLN A 52 -6.22 12.82 -12.82
CA GLN A 52 -6.53 13.42 -14.11
C GLN A 52 -7.52 14.58 -14.03
N SER A 53 -8.22 14.73 -12.91
CA SER A 53 -9.19 15.79 -12.73
C SER A 53 -8.54 17.14 -12.44
N SER A 54 -9.18 18.22 -12.88
CA SER A 54 -8.77 19.59 -12.54
C SER A 54 -8.92 19.93 -11.04
N LYS A 55 -9.59 19.09 -10.28
CA LYS A 55 -9.79 19.25 -8.83
C LYS A 55 -8.49 19.08 -8.04
N LEU A 56 -7.52 18.36 -8.60
CA LEU A 56 -6.21 18.09 -8.00
C LEU A 56 -5.12 19.06 -8.52
N SER A 57 -5.48 20.27 -8.89
CA SER A 57 -4.51 21.27 -9.34
C SER A 57 -3.68 21.77 -8.17
N SER A 58 -2.37 21.69 -8.30
CA SER A 58 -1.32 22.26 -7.43
C SER A 58 -1.52 22.04 -5.92
N VAL A 59 -1.33 20.81 -5.45
CA VAL A 59 -1.25 20.57 -4.02
C VAL A 59 0.22 20.60 -3.61
N ASP A 60 0.68 21.76 -3.17
CA ASP A 60 2.03 21.94 -2.62
C ASP A 60 2.18 21.29 -1.23
N ASP A 61 1.06 20.97 -0.59
CA ASP A 61 0.97 20.29 0.70
C ASP A 61 0.67 18.80 0.51
N ALA A 62 1.64 17.96 0.88
CA ALA A 62 1.51 16.51 0.76
C ALA A 62 0.37 15.92 1.60
N ALA A 63 0.05 16.52 2.74
CA ALA A 63 -1.03 16.05 3.60
C ALA A 63 -2.40 16.36 3.00
N LEU A 64 -2.58 17.56 2.43
CA LEU A 64 -3.82 17.92 1.70
C LEU A 64 -3.99 17.07 0.44
N PHE A 65 -2.90 16.75 -0.25
CA PHE A 65 -2.91 15.83 -1.38
C PHE A 65 -3.40 14.44 -0.97
N LEU A 66 -2.87 13.91 0.15
CA LEU A 66 -3.33 12.63 0.68
C LEU A 66 -4.80 12.65 1.12
N ASP A 67 -5.31 13.75 1.69
CA ASP A 67 -6.73 13.84 2.09
C ASP A 67 -7.69 13.61 0.92
N GLN A 68 -7.34 14.11 -0.26
CA GLN A 68 -8.16 13.89 -1.46
C GLN A 68 -8.11 12.43 -1.92
N ILE A 69 -6.93 11.80 -1.85
CA ILE A 69 -6.76 10.39 -2.15
C ILE A 69 -7.54 9.52 -1.16
N ILE A 70 -7.48 9.85 0.14
CA ILE A 70 -8.20 9.14 1.20
C ILE A 70 -9.70 9.13 0.92
N GLY A 71 -10.30 10.27 0.60
CA GLY A 71 -11.72 10.35 0.29
C GLY A 71 -12.14 9.46 -0.90
N VAL A 72 -11.26 9.28 -1.87
CA VAL A 72 -11.48 8.36 -2.99
C VAL A 72 -11.31 6.90 -2.57
N VAL A 73 -10.28 6.58 -1.81
CA VAL A 73 -10.03 5.21 -1.30
C VAL A 73 -11.19 4.75 -0.42
N GLU A 74 -11.66 5.58 0.50
CA GLU A 74 -12.78 5.28 1.41
C GLU A 74 -14.08 4.97 0.67
N THR A 75 -14.30 5.59 -0.49
CA THR A 75 -15.53 5.40 -1.27
C THR A 75 -15.42 4.35 -2.36
N SER A 76 -14.20 3.98 -2.75
CA SER A 76 -13.95 3.09 -3.88
C SER A 76 -13.49 1.69 -3.48
N MET A 77 -12.95 1.53 -2.27
CA MET A 77 -12.45 0.24 -1.79
C MET A 77 -13.33 -0.27 -0.65
N ASP A 78 -13.85 -1.47 -0.82
CA ASP A 78 -14.67 -2.15 0.19
C ASP A 78 -13.83 -3.10 1.06
N GLY A 79 -14.49 -3.66 2.08
CA GLY A 79 -13.94 -4.73 2.90
C GLY A 79 -12.82 -4.30 3.85
N THR A 80 -12.16 -5.28 4.43
CA THR A 80 -11.10 -5.09 5.43
C THR A 80 -9.88 -4.37 4.84
N SER A 81 -9.51 -4.68 3.61
CA SER A 81 -8.36 -4.06 2.95
C SER A 81 -8.59 -2.55 2.73
N GLY A 82 -9.76 -2.16 2.22
CA GLY A 82 -10.11 -0.75 2.03
C GLY A 82 -10.07 0.03 3.34
N ALA A 83 -10.64 -0.54 4.42
CA ALA A 83 -10.59 0.07 5.74
C ALA A 83 -9.15 0.24 6.25
N LEU A 84 -8.29 -0.75 6.10
CA LEU A 84 -6.89 -0.68 6.53
C LEU A 84 -6.09 0.34 5.72
N TYR A 85 -6.30 0.42 4.41
CA TYR A 85 -5.68 1.46 3.58
C TYR A 85 -6.13 2.86 4.00
N ALA A 86 -7.43 3.06 4.24
CA ALA A 86 -7.96 4.35 4.70
C ALA A 86 -7.36 4.75 6.07
N ILE A 87 -7.32 3.83 7.03
CA ILE A 87 -6.73 4.06 8.36
C ILE A 87 -5.24 4.42 8.24
N TYR A 88 -4.49 3.67 7.43
CA TYR A 88 -3.07 3.91 7.22
C TYR A 88 -2.82 5.28 6.57
N LEU A 89 -3.54 5.61 5.49
CA LEU A 89 -3.39 6.87 4.76
C LEU A 89 -3.79 8.08 5.61
N ASN A 90 -4.87 8.00 6.39
CA ASN A 90 -5.27 9.05 7.35
C ASN A 90 -4.16 9.28 8.39
N ALA A 91 -3.60 8.23 8.94
CA ALA A 91 -2.50 8.33 9.90
C ALA A 91 -1.21 8.88 9.25
N LEU A 92 -0.93 8.52 8.00
CA LEU A 92 0.18 9.05 7.22
C LEU A 92 0.03 10.56 6.98
N ALA A 93 -1.15 11.02 6.55
CA ALA A 93 -1.44 12.44 6.38
C ALA A 93 -1.29 13.22 7.70
N SER A 94 -1.78 12.67 8.81
CA SER A 94 -1.60 13.24 10.15
C SER A 94 -0.12 13.32 10.54
N GLY A 95 0.66 12.28 10.28
CA GLY A 95 2.10 12.27 10.51
C GLY A 95 2.84 13.35 9.72
N LEU A 96 2.48 13.55 8.45
CA LEU A 96 3.06 14.60 7.61
C LEU A 96 2.73 16.01 8.13
N ARG A 97 1.48 16.24 8.57
CA ARG A 97 1.09 17.52 9.16
C ARG A 97 1.88 17.85 10.41
N SER A 98 2.13 16.87 11.26
CA SER A 98 2.89 17.08 12.50
C SER A 98 4.36 17.45 12.28
N GLN A 99 4.88 17.20 11.07
CA GLN A 99 6.25 17.48 10.67
C GLN A 99 6.37 18.66 9.70
N SER A 100 5.27 19.33 9.38
CA SER A 100 5.27 20.53 8.54
C SER A 100 6.09 21.63 9.22
N GLY A 101 7.05 22.21 8.47
CA GLY A 101 7.98 23.24 8.98
C GLY A 101 9.32 22.71 9.51
N GLN A 102 9.56 21.41 9.53
CA GLN A 102 10.87 20.86 9.89
C GLN A 102 11.84 20.92 8.70
N SER A 103 13.10 21.30 8.99
CA SER A 103 14.19 21.41 8.00
C SER A 103 14.83 20.04 7.65
N GLU A 104 14.16 18.93 7.92
CA GLU A 104 14.71 17.62 7.66
C GLU A 104 14.58 17.18 6.18
N ALA A 105 15.46 16.26 5.77
CA ALA A 105 15.38 15.66 4.45
C ALA A 105 14.01 14.99 4.25
N ARG A 106 13.35 15.27 3.13
CA ARG A 106 11.97 14.80 2.82
C ARG A 106 11.78 13.31 2.99
N ALA A 107 12.76 12.50 2.60
CA ALA A 107 12.71 11.04 2.78
C ALA A 107 12.54 10.65 4.26
N LYS A 108 13.21 11.35 5.17
CA LYS A 108 13.07 11.11 6.62
C LYS A 108 11.70 11.48 7.14
N VAL A 109 11.13 12.59 6.67
CA VAL A 109 9.78 13.05 7.03
C VAL A 109 8.74 11.99 6.63
N TRP A 110 8.82 11.51 5.38
CA TRP A 110 7.93 10.45 4.90
C TRP A 110 8.13 9.13 5.65
N ALA A 111 9.36 8.73 5.90
CA ALA A 111 9.67 7.51 6.65
C ALA A 111 9.12 7.56 8.09
N ALA A 112 9.30 8.69 8.78
CA ALA A 112 8.77 8.87 10.12
C ALA A 112 7.23 8.88 10.15
N ALA A 113 6.60 9.55 9.19
CA ALA A 113 5.14 9.54 9.04
C ALA A 113 4.61 8.15 8.72
N ALA A 114 5.26 7.40 7.82
CA ALA A 114 4.91 6.02 7.48
C ALA A 114 5.03 5.07 8.69
N LYS A 115 6.08 5.23 9.49
CA LYS A 115 6.26 4.47 10.73
C LYS A 115 5.17 4.76 11.75
N SER A 116 4.81 6.02 11.94
CA SER A 116 3.70 6.43 12.80
C SER A 116 2.36 5.89 12.30
N ALA A 117 2.14 5.89 10.98
CA ALA A 117 0.95 5.33 10.35
C ALA A 117 0.81 3.82 10.61
N MET A 118 1.90 3.06 10.49
CA MET A 118 1.93 1.63 10.85
C MET A 118 1.53 1.39 12.31
N GLN A 119 2.07 2.17 13.24
CA GLN A 119 1.74 2.08 14.67
C GLN A 119 0.27 2.42 14.93
N SER A 120 -0.29 3.35 14.20
CA SER A 120 -1.70 3.72 14.30
C SER A 120 -2.60 2.64 13.73
N MET A 121 -2.28 2.07 12.57
CA MET A 121 -3.02 0.97 11.96
C MET A 121 -3.02 -0.28 12.85
N ALA A 122 -1.92 -0.59 13.51
CA ALA A 122 -1.78 -1.74 14.41
C ALA A 122 -2.74 -1.72 15.61
N LYS A 123 -3.39 -0.60 15.91
CA LYS A 123 -4.45 -0.51 16.93
C LYS A 123 -5.79 -1.05 16.46
N TYR A 124 -5.98 -1.20 15.16
CA TYR A 124 -7.25 -1.61 14.54
C TYR A 124 -7.20 -3.00 13.90
N THR A 125 -6.02 -3.60 13.83
CA THR A 125 -5.84 -4.96 13.32
C THR A 125 -4.79 -5.70 14.15
N PRO A 126 -4.99 -7.00 14.43
CA PRO A 126 -3.96 -7.84 15.04
C PRO A 126 -2.86 -8.25 14.05
N ALA A 127 -3.02 -7.96 12.76
CA ALA A 127 -2.10 -8.39 11.70
C ALA A 127 -0.69 -7.85 11.93
N LYS A 128 0.29 -8.72 11.82
CA LYS A 128 1.72 -8.45 11.95
C LYS A 128 2.51 -9.24 10.90
N PRO A 129 3.77 -8.92 10.68
CA PRO A 129 4.62 -9.72 9.78
C PRO A 129 4.60 -11.20 10.16
N GLY A 130 4.39 -12.06 9.16
CA GLY A 130 4.23 -13.51 9.30
C GLY A 130 2.79 -14.01 9.38
N ASP A 131 1.79 -13.13 9.40
CA ASP A 131 0.37 -13.51 9.43
C ASP A 131 -0.23 -13.73 8.03
N ARG A 132 0.56 -13.57 6.97
CA ARG A 132 0.14 -13.69 5.58
C ARG A 132 -0.95 -12.67 5.23
N THR A 133 -0.59 -11.40 5.26
CA THR A 133 -1.46 -10.26 4.96
C THR A 133 -0.67 -9.16 4.24
N LEU A 134 -1.35 -8.09 3.83
CA LEU A 134 -0.70 -6.89 3.27
C LEU A 134 0.43 -6.32 4.18
N VAL A 135 0.39 -6.62 5.48
CA VAL A 135 1.42 -6.17 6.44
C VAL A 135 2.79 -6.79 6.14
N ASP A 136 2.81 -7.96 5.52
CA ASP A 136 4.06 -8.63 5.13
C ASP A 136 4.81 -7.91 4.00
N ALA A 137 4.13 -7.06 3.24
CA ALA A 137 4.77 -6.14 2.28
C ALA A 137 4.97 -4.74 2.89
N LEU A 138 3.99 -4.23 3.64
CA LEU A 138 4.01 -2.87 4.18
C LEU A 138 5.10 -2.68 5.24
N ALA A 139 5.23 -3.60 6.18
CA ALA A 139 6.19 -3.48 7.28
C ALA A 139 7.64 -3.45 6.79
N PRO A 140 8.12 -4.38 5.93
CA PRO A 140 9.50 -4.30 5.43
C PRO A 140 9.75 -3.07 4.56
N PHE A 141 8.74 -2.57 3.82
CA PHE A 141 8.84 -1.29 3.12
C PHE A 141 9.14 -0.14 4.10
N VAL A 142 8.31 0.02 5.12
CA VAL A 142 8.41 1.12 6.08
C VAL A 142 9.70 1.03 6.89
N ASP A 143 10.08 -0.17 7.33
CA ASP A 143 11.31 -0.39 8.10
C ASP A 143 12.54 -0.07 7.26
N THR A 144 12.62 -0.56 6.03
CA THR A 144 13.75 -0.29 5.13
C THR A 144 13.84 1.19 4.75
N LEU A 145 12.70 1.83 4.45
CA LEU A 145 12.67 3.26 4.18
C LEU A 145 13.14 4.08 5.39
N THR A 146 12.73 3.69 6.59
CA THR A 146 13.14 4.35 7.84
C THR A 146 14.64 4.21 8.10
N GLN A 147 15.21 3.05 7.81
CA GLN A 147 16.63 2.76 8.04
C GLN A 147 17.55 3.39 7.00
N THR A 148 17.13 3.42 5.74
CA THR A 148 18.01 3.75 4.61
C THR A 148 17.67 5.08 3.94
N GLY A 149 16.42 5.52 4.00
CA GLY A 149 15.90 6.63 3.19
C GLY A 149 15.83 6.32 1.69
N ASP A 150 16.04 5.07 1.30
CA ASP A 150 16.15 4.61 -0.08
C ASP A 150 14.87 3.87 -0.48
N VAL A 151 14.07 4.50 -1.34
CA VAL A 151 12.77 3.96 -1.78
C VAL A 151 12.92 2.69 -2.64
N HIS A 152 14.00 2.56 -3.41
CA HIS A 152 14.23 1.36 -4.22
C HIS A 152 14.51 0.15 -3.33
N LYS A 153 15.33 0.32 -2.29
CA LYS A 153 15.58 -0.74 -1.31
C LYS A 153 14.30 -1.08 -0.54
N ALA A 154 13.51 -0.07 -0.19
CA ALA A 154 12.23 -0.27 0.49
C ALA A 154 11.23 -1.04 -0.40
N ALA A 155 11.11 -0.69 -1.68
CA ALA A 155 10.25 -1.40 -2.62
C ALA A 155 10.70 -2.85 -2.82
N LYS A 156 12.00 -3.10 -2.91
CA LYS A 156 12.53 -4.47 -2.96
C LYS A 156 12.21 -5.25 -1.69
N ALA A 157 12.34 -4.64 -0.52
CA ALA A 157 11.99 -5.29 0.75
C ALA A 157 10.50 -5.64 0.83
N ALA A 158 9.61 -4.79 0.28
CA ALA A 158 8.18 -5.09 0.16
C ALA A 158 7.92 -6.29 -0.76
N ASP A 159 8.59 -6.35 -1.91
CA ASP A 159 8.48 -7.48 -2.85
C ASP A 159 8.98 -8.79 -2.22
N ASP A 160 10.14 -8.75 -1.58
CA ASP A 160 10.69 -9.90 -0.86
C ASP A 160 9.74 -10.36 0.28
N GLY A 161 9.15 -9.40 1.02
CA GLY A 161 8.17 -9.66 2.06
C GLY A 161 6.89 -10.30 1.50
N ALA A 162 6.34 -9.77 0.43
CA ALA A 162 5.18 -10.34 -0.24
C ALA A 162 5.46 -11.78 -0.73
N ASN A 163 6.60 -12.00 -1.39
CA ASN A 163 6.99 -13.32 -1.88
C ASN A 163 7.24 -14.32 -0.74
N SER A 164 7.71 -13.87 0.42
CA SER A 164 7.92 -14.72 1.60
C SER A 164 6.63 -15.30 2.18
N THR A 165 5.47 -14.71 1.85
CA THR A 165 4.16 -15.23 2.29
C THR A 165 3.78 -16.55 1.64
N LYS A 166 4.42 -16.91 0.52
CA LYS A 166 4.29 -18.21 -0.11
C LYS A 166 4.75 -19.31 0.85
N GLY A 167 3.91 -20.28 1.08
CA GLY A 167 4.13 -21.35 2.05
C GLY A 167 3.67 -21.00 3.47
N MET A 168 3.34 -19.76 3.78
CA MET A 168 2.80 -19.39 5.10
C MET A 168 1.32 -19.75 5.18
N LYS A 169 0.90 -20.32 6.30
CA LYS A 169 -0.50 -20.55 6.60
C LYS A 169 -1.10 -19.24 7.14
N ALA A 170 -2.22 -18.81 6.56
CA ALA A 170 -2.92 -17.63 7.04
C ALA A 170 -3.50 -17.86 8.44
N SER A 171 -3.37 -16.85 9.30
CA SER A 171 -4.00 -16.77 10.61
C SER A 171 -5.17 -15.78 10.65
N LEU A 172 -5.29 -14.93 9.63
CA LEU A 172 -6.27 -13.86 9.52
C LEU A 172 -6.90 -13.82 8.11
N GLY A 173 -8.02 -13.12 8.02
CA GLY A 173 -8.72 -12.92 6.74
C GLY A 173 -9.49 -14.15 6.25
N ARG A 174 -10.01 -14.07 5.02
CA ARG A 174 -10.85 -15.13 4.42
C ARG A 174 -10.07 -16.40 4.12
N THR A 175 -8.79 -16.30 3.83
CA THR A 175 -7.90 -17.44 3.56
C THR A 175 -7.90 -18.50 4.68
N VAL A 176 -8.22 -18.11 5.92
CA VAL A 176 -8.34 -19.03 7.07
C VAL A 176 -9.44 -20.07 6.86
N TYR A 177 -10.49 -19.71 6.13
CA TYR A 177 -11.65 -20.58 5.88
C TYR A 177 -11.50 -21.45 4.63
N ILE A 178 -10.47 -21.19 3.83
CA ILE A 178 -10.20 -21.95 2.61
C ILE A 178 -9.37 -23.16 2.96
N GLY A 179 -9.96 -24.35 2.80
CA GLY A 179 -9.27 -25.63 2.98
C GLY A 179 -8.23 -25.90 1.89
N GLY A 180 -7.29 -26.83 2.18
CA GLY A 180 -6.29 -27.25 1.20
C GLY A 180 -4.90 -26.63 1.41
N GLN A 181 -4.03 -26.81 0.43
CA GLN A 181 -2.61 -26.40 0.50
C GLN A 181 -2.26 -25.29 -0.51
N GLY A 182 -3.25 -24.60 -1.08
CA GLY A 182 -3.04 -23.55 -2.09
C GLY A 182 -2.10 -22.44 -1.64
N PHE A 183 -2.05 -22.17 -0.33
CA PHE A 183 -1.09 -21.22 0.24
C PHE A 183 0.38 -21.59 -0.01
N GLN A 184 0.68 -22.85 -0.30
CA GLN A 184 2.04 -23.29 -0.65
C GLN A 184 2.44 -22.89 -2.09
N GLU A 185 1.45 -22.63 -2.93
CA GLU A 185 1.68 -22.37 -4.36
C GLU A 185 1.80 -20.89 -4.69
N VAL A 186 1.10 -20.04 -3.93
CA VAL A 186 0.98 -18.61 -4.23
C VAL A 186 1.25 -17.74 -3.00
N PRO A 187 1.77 -16.50 -3.18
CA PRO A 187 1.88 -15.53 -2.10
C PRO A 187 0.51 -14.99 -1.68
N ASP A 188 0.48 -14.19 -0.61
CA ASP A 188 -0.72 -13.43 -0.24
C ASP A 188 -1.07 -12.40 -1.32
N PRO A 189 -2.32 -12.40 -1.86
CA PRO A 189 -2.70 -11.51 -2.95
C PRO A 189 -2.66 -10.03 -2.56
N GLY A 190 -3.02 -9.69 -1.32
CA GLY A 190 -2.96 -8.32 -0.80
C GLY A 190 -1.53 -7.81 -0.64
N ALA A 191 -0.64 -8.65 -0.09
CA ALA A 191 0.78 -8.33 0.02
C ALA A 191 1.42 -8.14 -1.37
N TYR A 192 1.12 -9.03 -2.31
CA TYR A 192 1.64 -8.95 -3.67
C TYR A 192 1.18 -7.67 -4.37
N GLY A 193 -0.13 -7.37 -4.34
CA GLY A 193 -0.67 -6.16 -4.96
C GLY A 193 -0.05 -4.87 -4.40
N LEU A 194 0.14 -4.81 -3.07
CA LEU A 194 0.80 -3.68 -2.43
C LEU A 194 2.30 -3.57 -2.80
N ALA A 195 3.00 -4.69 -2.90
CA ALA A 195 4.40 -4.71 -3.36
C ALA A 195 4.53 -4.20 -4.79
N GLN A 196 3.60 -4.53 -5.69
CA GLN A 196 3.57 -3.99 -7.06
C GLN A 196 3.38 -2.46 -7.05
N PHE A 197 2.52 -1.93 -6.17
CA PHE A 197 2.40 -0.48 -5.99
C PHE A 197 3.75 0.17 -5.63
N PHE A 198 4.45 -0.34 -4.63
CA PHE A 198 5.73 0.21 -4.22
C PHE A 198 6.81 0.08 -5.30
N THR A 199 6.82 -1.04 -6.03
CA THR A 199 7.73 -1.25 -7.16
C THR A 199 7.49 -0.21 -8.25
N GLY A 200 6.24 0.00 -8.65
CA GLY A 200 5.88 1.02 -9.63
C GLY A 200 6.21 2.44 -9.19
N LEU A 201 5.91 2.76 -7.92
CA LEU A 201 6.22 4.06 -7.32
C LEU A 201 7.74 4.34 -7.33
N ALA A 202 8.57 3.36 -6.99
CA ALA A 202 10.01 3.50 -6.93
C ALA A 202 10.64 3.74 -8.32
N GLN A 203 10.02 3.30 -9.43
CA GLN A 203 10.53 3.53 -10.79
C GLN A 203 10.66 5.01 -11.16
N LYS A 204 10.00 5.90 -10.44
CA LYS A 204 9.98 7.35 -10.73
C LYS A 204 10.69 8.18 -9.67
N LEU A 205 11.18 7.57 -8.60
CA LEU A 205 11.88 8.24 -7.50
C LEU A 205 13.35 7.86 -7.46
#